data_5ebf5fb3690ffa2419ed32ca57f36a65
#
_entry.id   5ebf5fb3690ffa2419ed32ca57f36a65
#
_cell.length_a   1.000
_cell.length_b   1.000
_cell.length_c   1.000
_cell.angle_alpha   90.00
_cell.angle_beta   90.00
_cell.angle_gamma   90.00
#
_symmetry.space_group_name_H-M   'P 1'
#
loop_
_entity.id
_entity.type
_entity.pdbx_description
1 polymer ?
#
loop_
_entity_poly.entity_id
_entity_poly.type
_entity_poly.pdbx_seq_one_letter_code
_entity_poly.pdbx_strand_id
1 'polypeptide(L)'
;NEIGKTGMKVSNLSFGASSLGGVFHGIREEEGIRAVHTAVDNGINFIDVSPYYGHLKAEMVLGKALKEIPRNKYFLSTKVGRYGKDGVNTWDYSARRATESVYESMKRLNVDYIDLINVHDIEFQAGMEGGLQKVCDETLTALVELKKKGVVGHVGITDLQPENLKWVIEHCEEGTVESILNFCHYSLNDTLLVDYLGFFEQHGVRS
;
A
#
# COMPACT_ATOMS: atom_id res chain seq x y z
N ASN A 1 -5.88 -10.96 -13.40
CA ASN A 1 -5.53 -9.58 -13.78
C ASN A 1 -4.05 -9.31 -13.47
N GLU A 2 -3.49 -8.26 -14.04
CA GLU A 2 -2.13 -7.81 -13.78
C GLU A 2 -2.19 -6.37 -13.24
N ILE A 3 -1.47 -6.09 -12.15
CA ILE A 3 -1.38 -4.74 -11.59
C ILE A 3 -0.38 -3.94 -12.42
N GLY A 4 -0.84 -2.92 -13.14
CA GLY A 4 0.03 -2.07 -13.96
C GLY A 4 0.90 -2.88 -14.92
N LYS A 5 2.16 -2.48 -15.02
CA LYS A 5 3.23 -3.18 -15.76
C LYS A 5 4.16 -3.96 -14.81
N THR A 6 3.66 -4.33 -13.64
CA THR A 6 4.48 -4.98 -12.59
C THR A 6 4.77 -6.45 -12.85
N GLY A 7 4.04 -7.11 -13.76
CA GLY A 7 4.10 -8.56 -13.94
C GLY A 7 3.39 -9.36 -12.86
N MET A 8 2.86 -8.71 -11.80
CA MET A 8 2.11 -9.39 -10.74
C MET A 8 0.74 -9.82 -11.24
N LYS A 9 0.56 -11.13 -11.40
CA LYS A 9 -0.73 -11.73 -11.79
C LYS A 9 -1.57 -11.98 -10.55
N VAL A 10 -2.51 -11.10 -10.28
CA VAL A 10 -3.33 -11.11 -9.08
C VAL A 10 -4.73 -11.65 -9.33
N SER A 11 -5.35 -12.20 -8.29
CA SER A 11 -6.76 -12.59 -8.28
C SER A 11 -7.68 -11.37 -8.46
N ASN A 12 -8.90 -11.61 -8.95
CA ASN A 12 -9.90 -10.53 -9.11
C ASN A 12 -10.34 -9.92 -7.78
N LEU A 13 -10.24 -10.69 -6.69
CA LEU A 13 -10.45 -10.21 -5.34
C LEU A 13 -9.11 -10.16 -4.61
N SER A 14 -8.92 -9.15 -3.78
CA SER A 14 -7.80 -9.03 -2.87
C SER A 14 -8.26 -9.10 -1.41
N PHE A 15 -7.35 -9.45 -0.51
CA PHE A 15 -7.59 -9.47 0.92
C PHE A 15 -7.14 -8.17 1.56
N GLY A 16 -8.10 -7.30 1.94
CA GLY A 16 -7.83 -6.09 2.72
C GLY A 16 -7.70 -6.42 4.20
N ALA A 17 -6.51 -6.28 4.75
CA ALA A 17 -6.19 -6.72 6.11
C ALA A 17 -6.52 -5.70 7.22
N SER A 18 -7.19 -4.59 6.93
CA SER A 18 -7.53 -3.56 7.93
C SER A 18 -8.33 -4.10 9.12
N SER A 19 -9.26 -5.02 8.85
CA SER A 19 -10.07 -5.67 9.90
C SER A 19 -9.25 -6.47 10.89
N LEU A 20 -8.08 -7.00 10.51
CA LEU A 20 -7.15 -7.69 11.42
C LEU A 20 -6.64 -6.77 12.54
N GLY A 21 -6.62 -5.47 12.28
CA GLY A 21 -6.30 -4.44 13.27
C GLY A 21 -7.45 -4.07 14.21
N GLY A 22 -8.66 -4.58 13.95
CA GLY A 22 -9.86 -4.17 14.67
C GLY A 22 -10.33 -2.76 14.32
N VAL A 23 -10.08 -2.29 13.10
CA VAL A 23 -10.37 -0.92 12.64
C VAL A 23 -11.88 -0.62 12.69
N PHE A 24 -12.71 -1.58 12.29
CA PHE A 24 -14.17 -1.40 12.24
C PHE A 24 -14.87 -1.95 13.48
N HIS A 25 -14.39 -3.05 14.03
CA HIS A 25 -14.92 -3.72 15.23
C HIS A 25 -13.86 -4.66 15.80
N GLY A 26 -14.01 -5.01 17.07
CA GLY A 26 -13.11 -5.96 17.72
C GLY A 26 -13.15 -7.32 17.03
N ILE A 27 -11.98 -7.93 16.87
CA ILE A 27 -11.84 -9.26 16.28
C ILE A 27 -10.96 -10.13 17.18
N ARG A 28 -11.21 -11.43 17.19
CA ARG A 28 -10.33 -12.42 17.79
C ARG A 28 -9.21 -12.74 16.81
N GLU A 29 -7.98 -12.76 17.31
CA GLU A 29 -6.78 -12.95 16.48
C GLU A 29 -6.85 -14.27 15.68
N GLU A 30 -7.28 -15.36 16.34
CA GLU A 30 -7.39 -16.67 15.71
C GLU A 30 -8.40 -16.68 14.54
N GLU A 31 -9.45 -15.89 14.64
CA GLU A 31 -10.41 -15.72 13.53
C GLU A 31 -9.78 -14.97 12.37
N GLY A 32 -9.00 -13.93 12.67
CA GLY A 32 -8.26 -13.20 11.68
C GLY A 32 -7.26 -14.08 10.93
N ILE A 33 -6.47 -14.87 11.64
CA ILE A 33 -5.51 -15.82 11.05
C ILE A 33 -6.23 -16.82 10.15
N ARG A 34 -7.32 -17.43 10.62
CA ARG A 34 -8.12 -18.36 9.80
C ARG A 34 -8.69 -17.69 8.55
N ALA A 35 -9.13 -16.43 8.66
CA ALA A 35 -9.64 -15.69 7.49
C ALA A 35 -8.56 -15.51 6.40
N VAL A 36 -7.32 -15.19 6.79
CA VAL A 36 -6.19 -15.10 5.85
C VAL A 36 -5.93 -16.45 5.17
N HIS A 37 -5.84 -17.53 5.93
CA HIS A 37 -5.64 -18.87 5.38
C HIS A 37 -6.77 -19.26 4.42
N THR A 38 -8.02 -19.05 4.82
CA THR A 38 -9.19 -19.32 3.98
C THR A 38 -9.14 -18.51 2.68
N ALA A 39 -8.76 -17.25 2.73
CA ALA A 39 -8.65 -16.41 1.54
C ALA A 39 -7.60 -16.97 0.55
N VAL A 40 -6.41 -17.31 1.04
CA VAL A 40 -5.33 -17.84 0.20
C VAL A 40 -5.68 -19.23 -0.34
N ASP A 41 -6.27 -20.10 0.47
CA ASP A 41 -6.71 -21.45 0.06
C ASP A 41 -7.81 -21.41 -1.03
N ASN A 42 -8.59 -20.32 -1.06
CA ASN A 42 -9.60 -20.08 -2.11
C ASN A 42 -9.06 -19.24 -3.29
N GLY A 43 -7.76 -19.07 -3.40
CA GLY A 43 -7.11 -18.49 -4.57
C GLY A 43 -6.95 -16.96 -4.55
N ILE A 44 -7.26 -16.28 -3.43
CA ILE A 44 -6.92 -14.87 -3.24
C ILE A 44 -5.40 -14.82 -3.01
N ASN A 45 -4.69 -14.13 -3.90
CA ASN A 45 -3.22 -14.07 -3.89
C ASN A 45 -2.66 -12.65 -3.75
N PHE A 46 -3.50 -11.63 -3.52
CA PHE A 46 -3.03 -10.27 -3.23
C PHE A 46 -3.56 -9.83 -1.88
N ILE A 47 -2.64 -9.47 -0.97
CA ILE A 47 -2.94 -9.09 0.41
C ILE A 47 -2.43 -7.67 0.64
N ASP A 48 -3.32 -6.77 1.04
CA ASP A 48 -3.02 -5.37 1.33
C ASP A 48 -3.19 -5.05 2.81
N VAL A 49 -2.20 -4.40 3.39
CA VAL A 49 -2.15 -4.01 4.80
C VAL A 49 -1.55 -2.60 4.96
N SER A 50 -1.48 -2.10 6.17
CA SER A 50 -0.79 -0.84 6.52
C SER A 50 -0.37 -0.82 7.98
N PRO A 51 0.76 -0.18 8.33
CA PRO A 51 1.12 0.13 9.72
C PRO A 51 0.05 0.92 10.46
N TYR A 52 -0.70 1.78 9.75
CA TYR A 52 -1.79 2.56 10.31
C TYR A 52 -2.93 1.70 10.85
N TYR A 53 -3.20 0.53 10.25
CA TYR A 53 -4.37 -0.27 10.58
C TYR A 53 -4.27 -0.90 11.99
N GLY A 54 -5.09 -0.36 12.90
CA GLY A 54 -5.14 -0.79 14.30
C GLY A 54 -3.81 -0.62 15.05
N HIS A 55 -3.02 0.40 14.71
CA HIS A 55 -1.70 0.67 15.33
C HIS A 55 -0.77 -0.53 15.26
N LEU A 56 -0.34 -0.87 14.06
CA LEU A 56 0.57 -1.99 13.78
C LEU A 56 -0.08 -3.38 13.99
N LYS A 57 -1.25 -3.46 14.65
CA LYS A 57 -1.88 -4.74 14.99
C LYS A 57 -2.22 -5.56 13.75
N ALA A 58 -2.72 -4.92 12.68
CA ALA A 58 -3.04 -5.63 11.43
C ALA A 58 -1.82 -6.34 10.85
N GLU A 59 -0.67 -5.67 10.78
CA GLU A 59 0.58 -6.28 10.29
C GLU A 59 1.07 -7.40 11.23
N MET A 60 0.94 -7.23 12.55
CA MET A 60 1.34 -8.27 13.51
C MET A 60 0.48 -9.53 13.40
N VAL A 61 -0.85 -9.39 13.26
CA VAL A 61 -1.75 -10.54 13.09
C VAL A 61 -1.53 -11.19 11.73
N LEU A 62 -1.41 -10.39 10.67
CA LEU A 62 -1.11 -10.89 9.34
C LEU A 62 0.23 -11.64 9.32
N GLY A 63 1.27 -11.10 9.92
CA GLY A 63 2.58 -11.73 10.00
C GLY A 63 2.57 -13.09 10.69
N LYS A 64 1.66 -13.32 11.66
CA LYS A 64 1.46 -14.64 12.26
C LYS A 64 0.84 -15.63 11.26
N ALA A 65 -0.16 -15.19 10.50
CA ALA A 65 -0.79 -16.02 9.47
C ALA A 65 0.20 -16.37 8.34
N LEU A 66 1.01 -15.41 7.89
CA LEU A 66 1.93 -15.59 6.77
C LEU A 66 3.06 -16.59 7.07
N LYS A 67 3.40 -16.83 8.33
CA LYS A 67 4.40 -17.86 8.71
C LYS A 67 4.06 -19.26 8.22
N GLU A 68 2.77 -19.56 8.09
CA GLU A 68 2.26 -20.88 7.69
C GLU A 68 1.92 -20.96 6.21
N ILE A 69 2.05 -19.85 5.46
CA ILE A 69 1.72 -19.76 4.05
C ILE A 69 3.02 -19.67 3.22
N PRO A 70 3.25 -20.58 2.25
CA PRO A 70 4.41 -20.47 1.37
C PRO A 70 4.47 -19.11 0.67
N ARG A 71 5.65 -18.43 0.70
CA ARG A 71 5.84 -17.06 0.21
C ARG A 71 5.41 -16.85 -1.26
N ASN A 72 5.52 -17.88 -2.08
CA ASN A 72 5.14 -17.85 -3.49
C ASN A 72 3.63 -17.98 -3.75
N LYS A 73 2.80 -18.05 -2.71
CA LYS A 73 1.35 -18.15 -2.83
C LYS A 73 0.64 -16.79 -2.82
N TYR A 74 1.35 -15.72 -2.47
CA TYR A 74 0.76 -14.40 -2.36
C TYR A 74 1.71 -13.29 -2.78
N PHE A 75 1.14 -12.19 -3.22
CA PHE A 75 1.75 -10.87 -3.31
C PHE A 75 1.35 -10.05 -2.10
N LEU A 76 2.29 -9.33 -1.53
CA LEU A 76 2.10 -8.56 -0.30
C LEU A 76 2.27 -7.08 -0.57
N SER A 77 1.24 -6.31 -0.23
CA SER A 77 1.27 -4.85 -0.25
C SER A 77 1.21 -4.30 1.17
N THR A 78 2.07 -3.34 1.49
CA THR A 78 1.94 -2.51 2.69
C THR A 78 2.27 -1.05 2.36
N LYS A 79 2.29 -0.17 3.37
CA LYS A 79 2.29 1.27 3.12
C LYS A 79 3.28 2.01 4.03
N VAL A 80 3.67 3.22 3.61
CA VAL A 80 4.46 4.19 4.39
C VAL A 80 3.77 5.55 4.40
N GLY A 81 4.17 6.45 5.30
CA GLY A 81 3.68 7.83 5.34
C GLY A 81 2.61 8.09 6.39
N ARG A 82 1.73 7.12 6.68
CA ARG A 82 0.68 7.21 7.69
C ARG A 82 0.84 6.12 8.74
N TYR A 83 1.00 6.49 10.03
CA TYR A 83 1.48 5.54 11.06
C TYR A 83 0.62 5.39 12.30
N GLY A 84 -0.11 6.38 12.78
CA GLY A 84 -0.73 6.26 14.08
C GLY A 84 -1.95 7.17 14.33
N LYS A 85 -2.48 7.12 15.56
CA LYS A 85 -3.66 7.86 15.99
C LYS A 85 -3.35 9.24 16.54
N ASP A 86 -2.12 9.51 16.91
CA ASP A 86 -1.80 10.64 17.77
C ASP A 86 -1.39 11.87 16.94
N GLY A 87 -2.38 12.64 16.48
CA GLY A 87 -2.21 14.01 16.02
C GLY A 87 -0.96 14.27 15.16
N VAL A 88 -0.05 15.06 15.67
CA VAL A 88 1.12 15.58 14.94
C VAL A 88 2.08 14.51 14.43
N ASN A 89 2.09 13.31 15.03
CA ASN A 89 2.97 12.21 14.66
C ASN A 89 2.31 11.12 13.80
N THR A 90 1.10 11.35 13.31
CA THR A 90 0.37 10.38 12.51
C THR A 90 0.91 10.27 11.09
N TRP A 91 1.46 11.33 10.54
CA TRP A 91 1.96 11.42 9.18
C TRP A 91 3.42 11.87 9.16
N ASP A 92 4.25 11.12 8.47
CA ASP A 92 5.64 11.48 8.20
C ASP A 92 6.08 10.88 6.86
N TYR A 93 6.17 11.74 5.86
CA TYR A 93 6.53 11.39 4.49
C TYR A 93 8.02 11.64 4.19
N SER A 94 8.85 11.77 5.23
CA SER A 94 10.30 11.91 5.04
C SER A 94 10.94 10.64 4.51
N ALA A 95 12.01 10.79 3.73
CA ALA A 95 12.81 9.68 3.20
C ALA A 95 13.32 8.74 4.31
N ARG A 96 13.76 9.32 5.44
CA ARG A 96 14.24 8.57 6.61
C ARG A 96 13.12 7.69 7.16
N ARG A 97 11.95 8.28 7.46
CA ARG A 97 10.85 7.54 8.09
C ARG A 97 10.26 6.48 7.17
N ALA A 98 10.15 6.77 5.87
CA ALA A 98 9.70 5.81 4.88
C ALA A 98 10.63 4.58 4.84
N THR A 99 11.94 4.79 4.80
CA THR A 99 12.94 3.72 4.81
C THR A 99 12.84 2.87 6.08
N GLU A 100 12.82 3.50 7.26
CA GLU A 100 12.69 2.80 8.55
C GLU A 100 11.40 1.97 8.59
N SER A 101 10.28 2.53 8.14
CA SER A 101 8.98 1.88 8.13
C SER A 101 8.94 0.60 7.31
N VAL A 102 9.59 0.59 6.14
CA VAL A 102 9.66 -0.62 5.30
C VAL A 102 10.28 -1.79 6.08
N TYR A 103 11.43 -1.58 6.71
CA TYR A 103 12.09 -2.63 7.50
C TYR A 103 11.30 -3.03 8.75
N GLU A 104 10.65 -2.08 9.40
CA GLU A 104 9.75 -2.35 10.53
C GLU A 104 8.56 -3.21 10.10
N SER A 105 7.95 -2.91 8.96
CA SER A 105 6.83 -3.70 8.40
C SER A 105 7.27 -5.11 8.02
N MET A 106 8.42 -5.27 7.36
CA MET A 106 8.98 -6.59 7.06
C MET A 106 9.16 -7.44 8.32
N LYS A 107 9.65 -6.83 9.41
CA LYS A 107 9.80 -7.52 10.70
C LYS A 107 8.45 -7.95 11.29
N ARG A 108 7.42 -7.07 11.26
CA ARG A 108 6.09 -7.41 11.77
C ARG A 108 5.39 -8.47 10.92
N LEU A 109 5.58 -8.41 9.61
CA LEU A 109 4.98 -9.32 8.63
C LEU A 109 5.72 -10.66 8.50
N ASN A 110 6.93 -10.78 9.09
CA ASN A 110 7.82 -11.94 8.97
C ASN A 110 8.18 -12.28 7.51
N VAL A 111 8.56 -11.27 6.75
CA VAL A 111 8.97 -11.41 5.35
C VAL A 111 10.31 -10.70 5.11
N ASP A 112 11.05 -11.18 4.11
CA ASP A 112 12.32 -10.58 3.68
C ASP A 112 12.16 -9.70 2.43
N TYR A 113 10.93 -9.59 1.91
CA TYR A 113 10.61 -8.87 0.69
C TYR A 113 9.14 -8.44 0.67
N ILE A 114 8.88 -7.23 0.18
CA ILE A 114 7.55 -6.68 -0.04
C ILE A 114 7.33 -6.52 -1.54
N ASP A 115 6.25 -7.08 -2.08
CA ASP A 115 5.98 -7.02 -3.53
C ASP A 115 5.59 -5.61 -3.99
N LEU A 116 4.75 -4.93 -3.21
CA LEU A 116 4.30 -3.57 -3.50
C LEU A 116 4.33 -2.71 -2.24
N ILE A 117 5.04 -1.58 -2.30
CA ILE A 117 5.03 -0.57 -1.24
C ILE A 117 4.30 0.68 -1.72
N ASN A 118 3.28 1.12 -0.98
CA ASN A 118 2.50 2.31 -1.31
C ASN A 118 2.83 3.48 -0.38
N VAL A 119 2.87 4.69 -0.92
CA VAL A 119 2.81 5.91 -0.11
C VAL A 119 1.34 6.16 0.24
N HIS A 120 1.02 6.10 1.53
CA HIS A 120 -0.34 6.05 2.06
C HIS A 120 -0.96 7.44 2.17
N ASP A 121 -2.14 7.62 1.55
CA ASP A 121 -3.02 8.78 1.71
C ASP A 121 -2.26 10.10 1.58
N ILE A 122 -1.70 10.35 0.39
CA ILE A 122 -0.82 11.50 0.11
C ILE A 122 -1.53 12.85 0.24
N GLU A 123 -2.87 12.88 0.27
CA GLU A 123 -3.67 14.08 0.56
C GLU A 123 -3.29 14.75 1.88
N PHE A 124 -2.86 13.97 2.86
CA PHE A 124 -2.41 14.55 4.13
C PHE A 124 -1.11 15.34 3.96
N GLN A 125 -0.19 14.88 3.11
CA GLN A 125 1.03 15.64 2.81
C GLN A 125 0.74 16.86 1.93
N ALA A 126 -0.28 16.81 1.07
CA ALA A 126 -0.65 17.96 0.23
C ALA A 126 -0.95 19.23 1.04
N GLY A 127 -1.50 19.09 2.24
CA GLY A 127 -1.79 20.19 3.16
C GLY A 127 -0.65 20.57 4.13
N MET A 128 0.51 19.89 4.06
CA MET A 128 1.65 20.09 4.96
C MET A 128 2.79 20.83 4.26
N GLU A 129 3.83 21.21 5.03
CA GLU A 129 5.05 21.82 4.48
C GLU A 129 5.70 20.93 3.41
N GLY A 130 6.03 21.54 2.28
CA GLY A 130 6.57 20.85 1.10
C GLY A 130 5.51 20.24 0.18
N GLY A 131 4.25 20.17 0.61
CA GLY A 131 3.15 19.67 -0.22
C GLY A 131 3.42 18.29 -0.84
N LEU A 132 2.79 18.00 -1.97
CA LEU A 132 3.01 16.75 -2.72
C LEU A 132 4.44 16.64 -3.30
N GLN A 133 5.14 17.76 -3.48
CA GLN A 133 6.52 17.74 -3.94
C GLN A 133 7.43 16.94 -2.99
N LYS A 134 7.19 17.02 -1.68
CA LYS A 134 7.93 16.22 -0.69
C LYS A 134 7.73 14.71 -0.89
N VAL A 135 6.55 14.28 -1.32
CA VAL A 135 6.29 12.87 -1.66
C VAL A 135 7.22 12.44 -2.81
N CYS A 136 7.37 13.28 -3.84
CA CYS A 136 8.24 13.00 -4.98
C CYS A 136 9.73 13.00 -4.56
N ASP A 137 10.17 14.06 -3.90
CA ASP A 137 11.59 14.31 -3.65
C ASP A 137 12.17 13.44 -2.54
N GLU A 138 11.36 13.11 -1.53
CA GLU A 138 11.83 12.34 -0.37
C GLU A 138 11.30 10.91 -0.37
N THR A 139 9.96 10.75 -0.27
CA THR A 139 9.36 9.44 -0.02
C THR A 139 9.58 8.49 -1.18
N LEU A 140 9.17 8.89 -2.39
CA LEU A 140 9.28 8.05 -3.59
C LEU A 140 10.75 7.78 -3.95
N THR A 141 11.61 8.78 -3.83
CA THR A 141 13.07 8.61 -4.03
C THR A 141 13.64 7.53 -3.10
N ALA A 142 13.29 7.56 -1.81
CA ALA A 142 13.74 6.54 -0.86
C ALA A 142 13.20 5.13 -1.21
N LEU A 143 11.94 5.03 -1.64
CA LEU A 143 11.34 3.75 -2.03
C LEU A 143 11.96 3.18 -3.31
N VAL A 144 12.29 4.03 -4.28
CA VAL A 144 13.03 3.63 -5.50
C VAL A 144 14.40 3.07 -5.15
N GLU A 145 15.11 3.67 -4.19
CA GLU A 145 16.39 3.14 -3.71
C GLU A 145 16.23 1.77 -3.03
N LEU A 146 15.15 1.56 -2.26
CA LEU A 146 14.86 0.24 -1.69
C LEU A 146 14.50 -0.80 -2.76
N LYS A 147 13.82 -0.37 -3.84
CA LYS A 147 13.55 -1.22 -5.00
C LYS A 147 14.84 -1.62 -5.71
N LYS A 148 15.76 -0.68 -5.97
CA LYS A 148 17.08 -0.98 -6.55
C LYS A 148 17.90 -1.97 -5.71
N LYS A 149 17.71 -1.95 -4.38
CA LYS A 149 18.34 -2.90 -3.44
C LYS A 149 17.62 -4.25 -3.36
N GLY A 150 16.49 -4.44 -4.05
CA GLY A 150 15.70 -5.66 -4.00
C GLY A 150 14.93 -5.88 -2.68
N VAL A 151 14.74 -4.84 -1.87
CA VAL A 151 13.98 -4.88 -0.61
C VAL A 151 12.48 -4.83 -0.90
N VAL A 152 12.06 -4.03 -1.88
CA VAL A 152 10.70 -3.94 -2.37
C VAL A 152 10.66 -4.19 -3.88
N GLY A 153 9.55 -4.71 -4.41
CA GLY A 153 9.39 -5.00 -5.83
C GLY A 153 8.92 -3.81 -6.64
N HIS A 154 7.84 -3.22 -6.19
CA HIS A 154 7.12 -2.16 -6.90
C HIS A 154 6.75 -1.03 -5.96
N VAL A 155 6.54 0.16 -6.52
CA VAL A 155 6.19 1.37 -5.78
C VAL A 155 4.85 1.90 -6.29
N GLY A 156 3.98 2.24 -5.36
CA GLY A 156 2.67 2.83 -5.64
C GLY A 156 2.34 4.00 -4.71
N ILE A 157 1.22 4.64 -4.97
CA ILE A 157 0.67 5.73 -4.16
C ILE A 157 -0.81 5.52 -3.90
N THR A 158 -1.32 6.03 -2.77
CA THR A 158 -2.75 5.99 -2.46
C THR A 158 -3.27 7.37 -2.09
N ASP A 159 -4.48 7.67 -2.51
CA ASP A 159 -5.17 8.93 -2.20
C ASP A 159 -6.69 8.78 -2.33
N LEU A 160 -7.43 9.63 -1.63
CA LEU A 160 -8.85 9.84 -1.85
C LEU A 160 -9.09 10.64 -3.15
N GLN A 161 -8.27 11.66 -3.42
CA GLN A 161 -8.44 12.56 -4.56
C GLN A 161 -7.62 12.09 -5.77
N PRO A 162 -8.26 11.67 -6.90
CA PRO A 162 -7.53 11.24 -8.10
C PRO A 162 -6.61 12.31 -8.67
N GLU A 163 -6.93 13.61 -8.46
CA GLU A 163 -6.13 14.76 -8.86
C GLU A 163 -4.73 14.74 -8.25
N ASN A 164 -4.63 14.37 -6.97
CA ASN A 164 -3.33 14.28 -6.28
C ASN A 164 -2.48 13.15 -6.85
N LEU A 165 -3.11 11.99 -7.13
CA LEU A 165 -2.44 10.85 -7.78
C LEU A 165 -1.88 11.26 -9.15
N LYS A 166 -2.73 11.93 -9.96
CA LYS A 166 -2.33 12.47 -11.26
C LYS A 166 -1.17 13.45 -11.10
N TRP A 167 -1.28 14.42 -10.18
CA TRP A 167 -0.25 15.43 -9.96
C TRP A 167 1.11 14.78 -9.64
N VAL A 168 1.15 13.82 -8.74
CA VAL A 168 2.41 13.13 -8.38
C VAL A 168 3.01 12.40 -9.58
N ILE A 169 2.20 11.72 -10.39
CA ILE A 169 2.69 11.02 -11.59
C ILE A 169 3.26 12.00 -12.62
N GLU A 170 2.70 13.19 -12.75
CA GLU A 170 3.18 14.23 -13.67
C GLU A 170 4.47 14.93 -13.18
N HIS A 171 4.77 14.90 -11.87
CA HIS A 171 5.86 15.69 -11.27
C HIS A 171 7.01 14.83 -10.73
N CYS A 172 6.89 13.53 -10.66
CA CYS A 172 8.00 12.65 -10.33
C CYS A 172 8.64 12.04 -11.60
N GLU A 173 9.80 11.40 -11.44
CA GLU A 173 10.48 10.72 -12.54
C GLU A 173 9.57 9.65 -13.16
N GLU A 174 9.51 9.59 -14.48
CA GLU A 174 8.67 8.63 -15.20
C GLU A 174 8.99 7.19 -14.79
N GLY A 175 7.94 6.40 -14.53
CA GLY A 175 8.07 5.01 -14.09
C GLY A 175 8.36 4.82 -12.59
N THR A 176 8.45 5.91 -11.81
CA THR A 176 8.58 5.83 -10.35
C THR A 176 7.34 5.23 -9.72
N VAL A 177 6.15 5.66 -10.14
CA VAL A 177 4.87 5.14 -9.68
C VAL A 177 4.38 4.07 -10.66
N GLU A 178 4.19 2.86 -10.16
CA GLU A 178 3.78 1.70 -10.97
C GLU A 178 2.33 1.27 -10.72
N SER A 179 1.78 1.67 -9.56
CA SER A 179 0.37 1.41 -9.22
C SER A 179 -0.25 2.55 -8.43
N ILE A 180 -1.57 2.65 -8.52
CA ILE A 180 -2.36 3.52 -7.67
C ILE A 180 -3.40 2.71 -6.90
N LEU A 181 -3.80 3.21 -5.74
CA LEU A 181 -4.96 2.76 -5.01
C LEU A 181 -5.81 3.99 -4.66
N ASN A 182 -6.98 4.09 -5.27
CA ASN A 182 -7.92 5.16 -4.96
C ASN A 182 -9.05 4.66 -4.07
N PHE A 183 -9.41 5.44 -3.06
CA PHE A 183 -10.44 5.10 -2.11
C PHE A 183 -11.79 5.67 -2.54
N CYS A 184 -12.83 4.82 -2.61
CA CYS A 184 -14.24 5.13 -2.83
C CYS A 184 -14.69 5.60 -4.21
N HIS A 185 -13.84 6.05 -5.13
CA HIS A 185 -14.25 6.65 -6.41
C HIS A 185 -14.40 5.67 -7.59
N TYR A 186 -14.52 4.37 -7.27
CA TYR A 186 -14.86 3.34 -8.26
C TYR A 186 -15.88 2.37 -7.65
N SER A 187 -17.10 2.86 -7.44
CA SER A 187 -18.20 2.14 -6.80
C SER A 187 -19.52 2.35 -7.55
N LEU A 188 -20.59 1.69 -7.11
CA LEU A 188 -21.90 1.83 -7.77
C LEU A 188 -22.48 3.25 -7.72
N ASN A 189 -22.06 4.05 -6.76
CA ASN A 189 -22.58 5.41 -6.52
C ASN A 189 -21.55 6.51 -6.78
N ASP A 190 -20.31 6.16 -7.11
CA ASP A 190 -19.26 7.13 -7.42
C ASP A 190 -18.29 6.54 -8.44
N THR A 191 -18.14 7.20 -9.57
CA THR A 191 -17.34 6.75 -10.71
C THR A 191 -16.25 7.77 -11.10
N LEU A 192 -15.90 8.70 -10.23
CA LEU A 192 -14.94 9.77 -10.52
C LEU A 192 -13.61 9.24 -11.07
N LEU A 193 -13.13 8.11 -10.54
CA LEU A 193 -11.87 7.50 -10.99
C LEU A 193 -11.89 7.14 -12.48
N VAL A 194 -13.06 6.87 -13.07
CA VAL A 194 -13.17 6.52 -14.50
C VAL A 194 -12.61 7.62 -15.40
N ASP A 195 -12.79 8.88 -15.03
CA ASP A 195 -12.32 10.03 -15.81
C ASP A 195 -10.79 10.13 -15.86
N TYR A 196 -10.10 9.44 -14.94
CA TYR A 196 -8.65 9.43 -14.82
C TYR A 196 -7.98 8.15 -15.36
N LEU A 197 -8.74 7.08 -15.64
CA LEU A 197 -8.18 5.79 -16.05
C LEU A 197 -7.33 5.91 -17.32
N GLY A 198 -7.79 6.69 -18.32
CA GLY A 198 -7.05 6.92 -19.54
C GLY A 198 -5.69 7.58 -19.32
N PHE A 199 -5.61 8.51 -18.37
CA PHE A 199 -4.35 9.14 -17.96
C PHE A 199 -3.41 8.11 -17.32
N PHE A 200 -3.89 7.33 -16.35
CA PHE A 200 -3.07 6.33 -15.67
C PHE A 200 -2.56 5.25 -16.63
N GLU A 201 -3.39 4.78 -17.55
CA GLU A 201 -2.97 3.80 -18.57
C GLU A 201 -1.88 4.33 -19.50
N GLN A 202 -1.97 5.60 -19.94
CA GLN A 202 -0.95 6.25 -20.78
C GLN A 202 0.42 6.31 -20.08
N HIS A 203 0.44 6.47 -18.75
CA HIS A 203 1.66 6.48 -17.94
C HIS A 203 2.09 5.09 -17.47
N GLY A 204 1.40 4.03 -17.91
CA GLY A 204 1.73 2.65 -17.54
C GLY A 204 1.36 2.27 -16.11
N VAL A 205 0.55 3.09 -15.45
CA VAL A 205 0.04 2.90 -14.09
C VAL A 205 -1.36 2.30 -14.17
N ARG A 206 -1.67 1.33 -13.33
CA ARG A 206 -3.02 0.75 -13.20
C ARG A 206 -3.42 0.62 -11.74
N SER A 207 -4.71 0.64 -11.51
CA SER A 207 -5.35 0.42 -10.21
C SER A 207 -5.67 -1.06 -9.99
#